data_8238d52f79f64d90c803a1588fc374b3
#
_entry.id   8238d52f79f64d90c803a1588fc374b3
#
_cell.length_a   1.000
_cell.length_b   1.000
_cell.length_c   1.000
_cell.angle_alpha   90.00
_cell.angle_beta   90.00
_cell.angle_gamma   90.00
#
_symmetry.space_group_name_H-M   'P 1'
#
loop_
_entity.id
_entity.type
_entity.pdbx_description
1 polymer ?
#
loop_
_entity_poly.entity_id
_entity_poly.type
_entity_poly.pdbx_seq_one_letter_code
_entity_poly.pdbx_strand_id
1 'polypeptide(L)'
;MKQNTDFVRAYYRGKSIATPALVVYSVKNSAGVCRVGITTSKKIGNAVERNRSRRVIRAAFQSVLKNYSIQGDRDLVFVARGKTKYLKSTAVEKAMISALKELDVIK
;
A
#
# COMPACT_ATOMS: atom_id res chain seq x y z
N MET A 1 -9.69 -0.44 -4.77
CA MET A 1 -9.63 -0.12 -6.20
C MET A 1 -9.82 -1.40 -7.00
N LYS A 2 -10.75 -1.40 -7.91
CA LYS A 2 -11.11 -2.62 -8.63
C LYS A 2 -10.82 -2.56 -10.14
N GLN A 3 -10.50 -1.39 -10.67
CA GLN A 3 -10.33 -1.22 -12.10
C GLN A 3 -8.90 -0.80 -12.44
N ASN A 4 -8.40 -1.29 -13.56
CA ASN A 4 -7.05 -0.96 -14.03
C ASN A 4 -6.86 0.54 -14.22
N THR A 5 -7.91 1.25 -14.63
CA THR A 5 -7.84 2.70 -14.82
C THR A 5 -7.50 3.43 -13.52
N ASP A 6 -8.00 2.94 -12.38
CA ASP A 6 -7.69 3.53 -11.08
C ASP A 6 -6.23 3.33 -10.70
N PHE A 7 -5.67 2.13 -10.97
CA PHE A 7 -4.26 1.87 -10.72
C PHE A 7 -3.37 2.71 -11.61
N VAL A 8 -3.72 2.85 -12.88
CA VAL A 8 -2.97 3.69 -13.81
C VAL A 8 -2.98 5.14 -13.35
N ARG A 9 -4.13 5.63 -12.90
CA ARG A 9 -4.23 6.99 -12.38
C ARG A 9 -3.33 7.19 -11.17
N ALA A 10 -3.28 6.21 -10.25
CA ALA A 10 -2.43 6.29 -9.08
C ALA A 10 -0.96 6.40 -9.47
N TYR A 11 -0.54 5.66 -10.50
CA TYR A 11 0.85 5.69 -10.94
C TYR A 11 1.24 7.02 -11.59
N TYR A 12 0.33 7.66 -12.32
CA TYR A 12 0.66 8.86 -13.09
C TYR A 12 0.31 10.17 -12.39
N ARG A 13 -0.68 10.18 -11.52
CA ARG A 13 -1.15 11.42 -10.88
C ARG A 13 -0.87 11.46 -9.40
N GLY A 14 -0.55 10.34 -8.79
CA GLY A 14 -0.32 10.26 -7.37
C GLY A 14 1.11 10.57 -6.99
N LYS A 15 1.30 10.72 -5.70
CA LYS A 15 2.62 10.74 -5.08
C LYS A 15 2.96 9.32 -4.66
N SER A 16 4.25 9.01 -4.66
CA SER A 16 4.69 7.68 -4.24
C SER A 16 5.92 7.77 -3.38
N ILE A 17 6.03 6.82 -2.45
CA ILE A 17 7.22 6.63 -1.62
C ILE A 17 7.64 5.17 -1.76
N ALA A 18 8.87 4.97 -2.20
CA ALA A 18 9.44 3.63 -2.31
C ALA A 18 10.24 3.33 -1.05
N THR A 19 9.95 2.17 -0.45
CA THR A 19 10.71 1.66 0.69
C THR A 19 11.27 0.28 0.33
N PRO A 20 12.27 -0.24 1.07
CA PRO A 20 12.72 -1.60 0.80
C PRO A 20 11.63 -2.67 0.98
N ALA A 21 10.63 -2.38 1.83
CA ALA A 21 9.56 -3.34 2.13
C ALA A 21 8.42 -3.32 1.10
N LEU A 22 8.06 -2.14 0.61
CA LEU A 22 6.97 -1.98 -0.36
C LEU A 22 6.99 -0.57 -0.92
N VAL A 23 6.20 -0.35 -1.97
CA VAL A 23 5.98 0.99 -2.53
C VAL A 23 4.56 1.42 -2.19
N VAL A 24 4.37 2.66 -1.76
CA VAL A 24 3.05 3.21 -1.45
C VAL A 24 2.76 4.34 -2.42
N TYR A 25 1.62 4.25 -3.09
CA TYR A 25 1.10 5.31 -3.94
C TYR A 25 -0.11 5.94 -3.27
N SER A 26 -0.23 7.26 -3.37
CA SER A 26 -1.38 7.98 -2.83
C SER A 26 -1.90 8.96 -3.87
N VAL A 27 -3.20 8.87 -4.16
CA VAL A 27 -3.89 9.78 -5.09
C VAL A 27 -5.09 10.35 -4.38
N LYS A 28 -5.25 11.68 -4.46
CA LYS A 28 -6.45 12.33 -3.95
C LYS A 28 -7.64 11.93 -4.84
N ASN A 29 -8.75 11.55 -4.22
CA ASN A 29 -9.97 11.21 -4.94
C ASN A 29 -11.12 12.14 -4.56
N SER A 30 -12.19 12.09 -5.33
CA SER A 30 -13.40 12.89 -5.09
C SER A 30 -14.52 12.09 -4.44
N ALA A 31 -14.24 10.82 -4.09
CA ALA A 31 -15.27 9.93 -3.54
C ALA A 31 -15.53 10.17 -2.05
N GLY A 32 -14.63 10.86 -1.35
CA GLY A 32 -14.77 11.11 0.08
C GLY A 32 -14.50 9.91 0.97
N VAL A 33 -13.98 8.82 0.39
CA VAL A 33 -13.64 7.60 1.13
C VAL A 33 -12.25 7.15 0.75
N CYS A 34 -11.58 6.45 1.68
CA CYS A 34 -10.28 5.85 1.43
C CYS A 34 -10.48 4.50 0.73
N ARG A 35 -9.98 4.40 -0.49
CA ARG A 35 -9.99 3.14 -1.22
C ARG A 35 -8.57 2.59 -1.24
N VAL A 36 -8.43 1.28 -1.03
CA VAL A 36 -7.13 0.63 -0.90
C VAL A 36 -7.01 -0.52 -1.87
N GLY A 37 -5.91 -0.56 -2.59
CA GLY A 37 -5.56 -1.67 -3.46
C GLY A 37 -4.19 -2.22 -3.10
N ILE A 38 -4.03 -3.53 -3.26
CA ILE A 38 -2.75 -4.20 -3.05
C ILE A 38 -2.38 -4.89 -4.37
N THR A 39 -1.20 -4.57 -4.88
CA THR A 39 -0.73 -5.11 -6.15
C THR A 39 0.49 -5.98 -5.94
N THR A 40 0.48 -7.15 -6.58
CA THR A 40 1.64 -8.02 -6.66
C THR A 40 1.85 -8.40 -8.12
N SER A 41 3.09 -8.45 -8.56
CA SER A 41 3.41 -8.84 -9.93
C SER A 41 4.01 -10.25 -9.96
N LYS A 42 4.10 -10.81 -11.17
CA LYS A 42 4.75 -12.12 -11.35
C LYS A 42 6.21 -12.12 -10.93
N LYS A 43 6.84 -10.95 -10.88
CA LYS A 43 8.23 -10.81 -10.43
C LYS A 43 8.41 -11.12 -8.94
N ILE A 44 7.33 -11.06 -8.16
CA ILE A 44 7.37 -11.37 -6.74
C ILE A 44 7.63 -12.87 -6.52
N GLY A 45 7.12 -13.70 -7.41
CA GLY A 45 7.27 -15.14 -7.32
C GLY A 45 5.99 -15.86 -7.75
N ASN A 46 5.83 -17.09 -7.26
CA ASN A 46 4.66 -17.91 -7.58
C ASN A 46 3.42 -17.43 -6.83
N ALA A 47 2.28 -18.10 -7.05
CA ALA A 47 1.01 -17.70 -6.45
C ALA A 47 1.05 -17.72 -4.92
N VAL A 48 1.74 -18.70 -4.32
CA VAL A 48 1.87 -18.80 -2.87
C VAL A 48 2.64 -17.60 -2.31
N GLU A 49 3.73 -17.23 -2.97
CA GLU A 49 4.55 -16.10 -2.54
C GLU A 49 3.83 -14.77 -2.71
N ARG A 50 3.06 -14.62 -3.78
CA ARG A 50 2.25 -13.42 -4.00
C ARG A 50 1.15 -13.29 -2.95
N ASN A 51 0.49 -14.40 -2.62
CA ASN A 51 -0.54 -14.41 -1.58
C ASN A 51 0.04 -14.07 -0.21
N ARG A 52 1.24 -14.58 0.08
CA ARG A 52 1.94 -14.26 1.32
C ARG A 52 2.23 -12.76 1.41
N SER A 53 2.72 -12.16 0.33
CA SER A 53 3.00 -10.72 0.28
C SER A 53 1.73 -9.91 0.55
N ARG A 54 0.60 -10.30 -0.07
CA ARG A 54 -0.68 -9.63 0.17
C ARG A 54 -1.12 -9.72 1.61
N ARG A 55 -0.97 -10.90 2.23
CA ARG A 55 -1.36 -11.09 3.63
C ARG A 55 -0.52 -10.24 4.57
N VAL A 56 0.78 -10.17 4.32
CA VAL A 56 1.69 -9.35 5.13
C VAL A 56 1.32 -7.87 5.03
N ILE A 57 1.08 -7.38 3.82
CA ILE A 57 0.69 -5.99 3.61
C ILE A 57 -0.66 -5.70 4.25
N ARG A 58 -1.63 -6.60 4.09
CA ARG A 58 -2.97 -6.42 4.67
C ARG A 58 -2.90 -6.37 6.19
N ALA A 59 -2.14 -7.28 6.81
CA ALA A 59 -1.97 -7.29 8.27
C ALA A 59 -1.32 -6.00 8.76
N ALA A 60 -0.30 -5.52 8.06
CA ALA A 60 0.36 -4.26 8.40
C ALA A 60 -0.61 -3.09 8.31
N PHE A 61 -1.41 -3.02 7.26
CA PHE A 61 -2.37 -1.93 7.09
C PHE A 61 -3.48 -1.97 8.14
N GLN A 62 -3.96 -3.14 8.50
CA GLN A 62 -4.96 -3.27 9.56
C GLN A 62 -4.43 -2.75 10.90
N SER A 63 -3.16 -3.00 11.19
CA SER A 63 -2.52 -2.47 12.40
C SER A 63 -2.41 -0.94 12.34
N VAL A 64 -2.07 -0.39 11.17
CA VAL A 64 -2.04 1.07 10.98
C VAL A 64 -3.42 1.67 11.23
N LEU A 65 -4.48 1.05 10.74
CA LEU A 65 -5.84 1.56 10.93
C LEU A 65 -6.27 1.57 12.40
N LYS A 66 -5.70 0.69 13.22
CA LYS A 66 -6.00 0.68 14.66
C LYS A 66 -5.35 1.84 15.40
N ASN A 67 -4.23 2.34 14.91
CA ASN A 67 -3.41 3.31 15.61
C ASN A 67 -3.42 4.71 15.00
N TYR A 68 -3.88 4.83 13.76
CA TYR A 68 -3.85 6.08 13.01
C TYR A 68 -5.14 6.29 12.26
N SER A 69 -5.51 7.56 12.08
CA SER A 69 -6.65 7.93 11.23
C SER A 69 -6.13 8.18 9.82
N ILE A 70 -6.80 7.58 8.84
CA ILE A 70 -6.48 7.75 7.43
C ILE A 70 -7.39 8.83 6.84
N GLN A 71 -6.83 9.73 6.03
CA GLN A 71 -7.64 10.73 5.34
C GLN A 71 -8.55 10.04 4.33
N GLY A 72 -9.84 10.37 4.38
CA GLY A 72 -10.86 9.65 3.64
C GLY A 72 -10.99 10.02 2.18
N ASP A 73 -10.22 10.98 1.67
CA ASP A 73 -10.29 11.41 0.28
C ASP A 73 -9.10 10.91 -0.54
N ARG A 74 -8.52 9.79 -0.15
CA ARG A 74 -7.32 9.25 -0.79
C ARG A 74 -7.54 7.83 -1.31
N ASP A 75 -6.96 7.55 -2.48
CA ASP A 75 -6.77 6.19 -2.95
C ASP A 75 -5.34 5.78 -2.64
N LEU A 76 -5.18 4.64 -1.99
CA LEU A 76 -3.87 4.11 -1.63
C LEU A 76 -3.63 2.81 -2.38
N VAL A 77 -2.45 2.69 -2.99
CA VAL A 77 -2.03 1.45 -3.63
C VAL A 77 -0.72 1.01 -2.99
N PHE A 78 -0.73 -0.19 -2.43
CA PHE A 78 0.46 -0.80 -1.87
C PHE A 78 0.99 -1.81 -2.87
N VAL A 79 2.23 -1.62 -3.31
CA VAL A 79 2.86 -2.49 -4.30
C VAL A 79 3.92 -3.33 -3.61
N ALA A 80 3.76 -4.66 -3.66
CA ALA A 80 4.72 -5.56 -3.07
C ALA A 80 6.04 -5.53 -3.83
N ARG A 81 7.14 -5.66 -3.10
CA ARG A 81 8.48 -5.81 -3.67
C ARG A 81 8.99 -7.21 -3.41
N GLY A 82 10.13 -7.56 -4.02
CA GLY A 82 10.70 -8.89 -3.87
C GLY A 82 10.98 -9.28 -2.42
N LYS A 83 11.28 -8.31 -1.56
CA LYS A 83 11.56 -8.56 -0.13
C LYS A 83 10.32 -8.68 0.73
N THR A 84 9.15 -8.21 0.26
CA THR A 84 7.93 -8.17 1.08
C THR A 84 7.59 -9.54 1.66
N LYS A 85 7.70 -10.58 0.87
CA LYS A 85 7.33 -11.94 1.27
C LYS A 85 8.23 -12.51 2.37
N TYR A 86 9.42 -11.95 2.56
CA TYR A 86 10.37 -12.39 3.59
C TYR A 86 10.26 -11.59 4.87
N LEU A 87 9.47 -10.51 4.87
CA LEU A 87 9.38 -9.61 6.02
C LEU A 87 8.19 -9.98 6.89
N LYS A 88 8.33 -9.70 8.19
CA LYS A 88 7.19 -9.78 9.10
C LYS A 88 6.29 -8.57 8.92
N SER A 89 5.01 -8.72 9.27
CA SER A 89 4.05 -7.62 9.15
C SER A 89 4.48 -6.39 9.95
N THR A 90 5.16 -6.59 11.08
CA THR A 90 5.66 -5.47 11.90
C THR A 90 6.70 -4.63 11.15
N ALA A 91 7.57 -5.27 10.38
CA ALA A 91 8.57 -4.56 9.59
C ALA A 91 7.90 -3.80 8.43
N VAL A 92 6.94 -4.43 7.77
CA VAL A 92 6.17 -3.80 6.69
C VAL A 92 5.34 -2.64 7.25
N GLU A 93 4.77 -2.80 8.43
CA GLU A 93 4.01 -1.75 9.10
C GLU A 93 4.87 -0.50 9.36
N LYS A 94 6.08 -0.66 9.85
CA LYS A 94 6.98 0.48 10.09
C LYS A 94 7.26 1.25 8.80
N ALA A 95 7.55 0.53 7.72
CA ALA A 95 7.78 1.14 6.42
C ALA A 95 6.54 1.85 5.92
N MET A 96 5.38 1.22 6.09
CA MET A 96 4.09 1.78 5.68
C MET A 96 3.78 3.07 6.45
N ILE A 97 3.96 3.08 7.76
CA ILE A 97 3.72 4.27 8.59
C ILE A 97 4.62 5.42 8.13
N SER A 98 5.90 5.15 7.92
CA SER A 98 6.84 6.17 7.46
C SER A 98 6.40 6.76 6.12
N ALA A 99 6.04 5.90 5.16
CA ALA A 99 5.61 6.34 3.84
C ALA A 99 4.30 7.12 3.91
N LEU A 100 3.33 6.67 4.69
CA LEU A 100 2.05 7.35 4.82
C LEU A 100 2.20 8.72 5.50
N LYS A 101 3.12 8.85 6.44
CA LYS A 101 3.41 10.15 7.06
C LYS A 101 4.03 11.12 6.05
N GLU A 102 4.95 10.64 5.21
CA GLU A 102 5.55 11.48 4.18
C GLU A 102 4.54 11.90 3.12
N LEU A 103 3.53 11.08 2.87
CA LEU A 103 2.46 11.38 1.92
C LEU A 103 1.32 12.20 2.53
N ASP A 104 1.43 12.58 3.81
CA ASP A 104 0.41 13.32 4.55
C ASP A 104 -0.94 12.58 4.61
N VAL A 105 -0.92 11.26 4.56
CA VAL A 105 -2.12 10.43 4.69
C VAL A 105 -2.45 10.19 6.16
N ILE A 106 -1.44 10.10 7.01
CA ILE A 106 -1.59 9.98 8.47
C ILE A 106 -0.68 11.00 9.13
N LYS A 107 -1.00 11.32 10.37
CA LYS A 107 -0.21 12.29 11.13
C LYS A 107 0.73 11.62 12.13
#